data_8cd2448588fd344d8d7396b0fa6245c7
#
_entry.id   8cd2448588fd344d8d7396b0fa6245c7
#
_cell.length_a   1.000
_cell.length_b   1.000
_cell.length_c   1.000
_cell.angle_alpha   90.00
_cell.angle_beta   90.00
_cell.angle_gamma   90.00
#
_symmetry.space_group_name_H-M   'P 1'
#
loop_
_entity.id
_entity.type
_entity.pdbx_description
1 polymer ?
#
loop_
_entity_poly.entity_id
_entity_poly.type
_entity_poly.pdbx_seq_one_letter_code
_entity_poly.pdbx_strand_id
1 'polypeptide(L)'
;MKGRFLKVTADADQNQEAQFDTWLSGKGIPFVSSEAEADYKAKVLLIKDAIQLKKTPQRIPICPSAGFCPIQYAGVSMYDAMYDYDALTRAWETYSNDLTPDAY
;
A
#
# COMPACT_ATOMS: atom_id res chain seq x y z
N MET A 1 -24.72 -0.11 -27.77
CA MET A 1 -23.56 0.63 -27.23
C MET A 1 -23.63 0.83 -25.72
N LYS A 2 -24.73 1.35 -25.16
CA LYS A 2 -24.86 1.60 -23.71
C LYS A 2 -24.76 0.33 -22.87
N GLY A 3 -25.33 -0.82 -23.30
CA GLY A 3 -25.28 -2.09 -22.54
C GLY A 3 -23.88 -2.70 -22.46
N ARG A 4 -23.05 -2.49 -23.49
CA ARG A 4 -21.68 -3.00 -23.53
C ARG A 4 -20.74 -2.24 -22.57
N PHE A 5 -20.93 -0.94 -22.49
CA PHE A 5 -20.19 -0.06 -21.58
C PHE A 5 -20.55 -0.37 -20.12
N LEU A 6 -21.84 -0.52 -19.81
CA LEU A 6 -22.33 -0.87 -18.46
C LEU A 6 -21.85 -2.26 -18.01
N LYS A 7 -21.76 -3.23 -18.91
CA LYS A 7 -21.22 -4.55 -18.61
C LYS A 7 -19.73 -4.50 -18.27
N VAL A 8 -18.96 -3.76 -19.03
CA VAL A 8 -17.51 -3.61 -18.76
C VAL A 8 -17.26 -2.94 -17.41
N THR A 9 -18.03 -1.94 -17.05
CA THR A 9 -17.91 -1.28 -15.74
C THR A 9 -18.31 -2.19 -14.59
N ALA A 10 -19.37 -2.98 -14.75
CA ALA A 10 -19.80 -3.94 -13.73
C ALA A 10 -18.76 -5.04 -13.51
N ASP A 11 -18.18 -5.58 -14.57
CA ASP A 11 -17.11 -6.58 -14.48
C ASP A 11 -15.85 -6.00 -13.81
N ALA A 12 -15.50 -4.76 -14.11
CA ALA A 12 -14.38 -4.05 -13.48
C ALA A 12 -14.63 -3.83 -11.98
N ASP A 13 -15.84 -3.44 -11.59
CA ASP A 13 -16.22 -3.26 -10.19
C ASP A 13 -16.15 -4.57 -9.40
N GLN A 14 -16.65 -5.67 -9.98
CA GLN A 14 -16.56 -6.99 -9.35
C GLN A 14 -15.12 -7.45 -9.17
N ASN A 15 -14.26 -7.22 -10.16
CA ASN A 15 -12.86 -7.56 -10.09
C ASN A 15 -12.14 -6.72 -9.01
N GLN A 16 -12.46 -5.45 -8.90
CA GLN A 16 -11.92 -4.56 -7.87
C GLN A 16 -12.32 -5.02 -6.46
N GLU A 17 -13.60 -5.37 -6.24
CA GLU A 17 -14.08 -5.91 -4.97
C GLU A 17 -13.34 -7.21 -4.59
N ALA A 18 -13.17 -8.13 -5.53
CA ALA A 18 -12.45 -9.38 -5.31
C ALA A 18 -10.99 -9.13 -4.90
N GLN A 19 -10.32 -8.15 -5.50
CA GLN A 19 -8.96 -7.77 -5.14
C GLN A 19 -8.90 -7.21 -3.71
N PHE A 20 -9.79 -6.31 -3.35
CA PHE A 20 -9.83 -5.77 -1.99
C PHE A 20 -10.15 -6.82 -0.94
N ASP A 21 -11.06 -7.73 -1.24
CA ASP A 21 -11.37 -8.86 -0.35
C ASP A 21 -10.15 -9.76 -0.14
N THR A 22 -9.38 -10.02 -1.19
CA THR A 22 -8.13 -10.78 -1.11
C THR A 22 -7.11 -10.08 -0.22
N TRP A 23 -6.92 -8.78 -0.39
CA TRP A 23 -5.99 -8.00 0.44
C TRP A 23 -6.45 -7.89 1.89
N LEU A 24 -7.73 -7.67 2.13
CA LEU A 24 -8.30 -7.60 3.48
C LEU A 24 -8.21 -8.93 4.23
N SER A 25 -8.23 -10.06 3.53
CA SER A 25 -8.09 -11.37 4.16
C SER A 25 -6.71 -11.59 4.79
N GLY A 26 -5.67 -10.92 4.27
CA GLY A 26 -4.29 -11.09 4.71
C GLY A 26 -3.73 -12.50 4.50
N LYS A 27 -4.39 -13.31 3.69
CA LYS A 27 -4.02 -14.71 3.47
C LYS A 27 -2.67 -14.82 2.79
N GLY A 28 -1.77 -15.60 3.37
CA GLY A 28 -0.43 -15.80 2.84
C GLY A 28 0.60 -14.73 3.27
N ILE A 29 0.21 -13.76 4.07
CA ILE A 29 1.12 -12.73 4.58
C ILE A 29 1.60 -13.14 5.99
N PRO A 30 2.91 -13.31 6.22
CA PRO A 30 3.44 -13.61 7.54
C PRO A 30 3.53 -12.34 8.39
N PHE A 31 2.49 -12.00 9.12
CA PHE A 31 2.49 -10.84 10.02
C PHE A 31 3.37 -11.08 11.25
N VAL A 32 4.12 -10.06 11.64
CA VAL A 32 5.00 -10.10 12.81
C VAL A 32 4.20 -10.16 14.11
N SER A 33 3.02 -9.51 14.14
CA SER A 33 2.15 -9.46 15.31
C SER A 33 0.68 -9.27 14.90
N SER A 34 -0.24 -9.48 15.83
CA SER A 34 -1.66 -9.19 15.61
C SER A 34 -1.94 -7.70 15.39
N GLU A 35 -1.13 -6.84 16.01
CA GLU A 35 -1.21 -5.39 15.80
C GLU A 35 -0.82 -5.00 14.37
N ALA A 36 0.24 -5.62 13.83
CA ALA A 36 0.67 -5.42 12.45
C ALA A 36 -0.42 -5.86 11.45
N GLU A 37 -1.09 -6.98 11.72
CA GLU A 37 -2.21 -7.45 10.90
C GLU A 37 -3.39 -6.48 10.94
N ALA A 38 -3.75 -5.99 12.12
CA ALA A 38 -4.83 -5.01 12.30
C ALA A 38 -4.52 -3.70 11.58
N ASP A 39 -3.29 -3.21 11.69
CA ASP A 39 -2.83 -1.99 11.02
C ASP A 39 -2.86 -2.14 9.49
N TYR A 40 -2.40 -3.28 8.98
CA TYR A 40 -2.47 -3.61 7.55
C TYR A 40 -3.91 -3.57 7.03
N LYS A 41 -4.83 -4.25 7.72
CA LYS A 41 -6.24 -4.29 7.33
C LYS A 41 -6.90 -2.92 7.40
N ALA A 42 -6.57 -2.11 8.41
CA ALA A 42 -7.06 -0.75 8.52
C ALA A 42 -6.58 0.14 7.37
N LYS A 43 -5.32 0.02 6.96
CA LYS A 43 -4.75 0.75 5.82
C LYS A 43 -5.37 0.34 4.49
N VAL A 44 -5.56 -0.96 4.27
CA VAL A 44 -6.24 -1.47 3.07
C VAL A 44 -7.68 -0.96 2.99
N LEU A 45 -8.40 -0.97 4.11
CA LEU A 45 -9.77 -0.46 4.16
C LEU A 45 -9.83 1.04 3.88
N LEU A 46 -8.89 1.81 4.42
CA LEU A 46 -8.77 3.24 4.18
C LEU A 46 -8.60 3.56 2.69
N ILE A 47 -7.71 2.84 2.03
CA ILE A 47 -7.45 2.97 0.59
C ILE A 47 -8.67 2.55 -0.22
N LYS A 48 -9.30 1.44 0.15
CA LYS A 48 -10.54 0.96 -0.48
C LYS A 48 -11.62 2.03 -0.45
N ASP A 49 -11.90 2.60 0.71
CA ASP A 49 -12.92 3.62 0.90
C ASP A 49 -12.63 4.88 0.06
N ALA A 50 -11.35 5.27 -0.01
CA ALA A 50 -10.91 6.42 -0.80
C ALA A 50 -11.05 6.18 -2.32
N ILE A 51 -10.78 4.97 -2.80
CA ILE A 51 -10.87 4.63 -4.22
C ILE A 51 -12.31 4.45 -4.67
N GLN A 52 -13.11 3.71 -3.91
CA GLN A 52 -14.46 3.34 -4.31
C GLN A 52 -15.49 4.45 -4.14
N LEU A 53 -15.23 5.42 -3.27
CA LEU A 53 -16.12 6.55 -2.99
C LEU A 53 -17.53 6.14 -2.52
N LYS A 54 -17.71 4.91 -2.08
CA LYS A 54 -18.99 4.41 -1.53
C LYS A 54 -19.20 4.87 -0.08
N LYS A 55 -18.11 5.16 0.60
CA LYS A 55 -18.06 5.58 2.00
C LYS A 55 -16.98 6.63 2.16
N THR A 56 -17.22 7.62 2.99
CA THR A 56 -16.18 8.60 3.34
C THR A 56 -15.08 7.91 4.16
N PRO A 57 -13.83 7.95 3.73
CA PRO A 57 -12.73 7.38 4.51
C PRO A 57 -12.55 8.15 5.81
N GLN A 58 -12.00 7.49 6.82
CA GLN A 58 -11.75 8.09 8.13
C GLN A 58 -10.77 9.27 8.06
N ARG A 59 -9.83 9.21 7.13
CA ARG A 59 -8.88 10.26 6.80
C ARG A 59 -8.38 10.08 5.37
N ILE A 60 -7.64 11.03 4.86
CA ILE A 60 -7.01 10.91 3.54
C ILE A 60 -5.82 9.93 3.64
N PRO A 61 -5.77 8.86 2.82
CA PRO A 61 -4.61 7.99 2.79
C PRO A 61 -3.38 8.72 2.24
N ILE A 62 -2.22 8.45 2.84
CA ILE A 62 -0.94 9.05 2.45
C ILE A 62 -0.09 8.00 1.75
N CYS A 63 0.17 8.24 0.46
CA CYS A 63 0.97 7.37 -0.41
C CYS A 63 2.11 8.20 -1.00
N PRO A 64 3.23 8.36 -0.29
CA PRO A 64 4.30 9.23 -0.76
C PRO A 64 5.03 8.61 -1.95
N SER A 65 5.36 9.45 -2.92
CA SER A 65 6.30 9.10 -3.99
C SER A 65 7.71 9.30 -3.46
N ALA A 66 8.26 8.26 -2.83
CA ALA A 66 9.47 8.40 -2.04
C ALA A 66 10.76 8.52 -2.85
N GLY A 67 10.86 7.85 -4.01
CA GLY A 67 12.07 7.87 -4.84
C GLY A 67 13.34 7.52 -4.06
N PHE A 68 14.30 8.43 -4.01
CA PHE A 68 15.54 8.29 -3.26
C PHE A 68 15.49 8.82 -1.82
N CYS A 69 14.35 9.33 -1.39
CA CYS A 69 14.17 9.91 -0.06
C CYS A 69 14.53 8.94 1.09
N PRO A 70 14.14 7.66 1.04
CA PRO A 70 14.53 6.69 2.06
C PRO A 70 16.04 6.51 2.22
N ILE A 71 16.77 6.59 1.13
CA ILE A 71 18.23 6.46 1.11
C ILE A 71 18.87 7.63 1.83
N GLN A 72 18.47 8.85 1.50
CA GLN A 72 18.95 10.08 2.15
C GLN A 72 18.54 10.12 3.63
N TYR A 73 17.31 9.72 3.93
CA TYR A 73 16.79 9.69 5.30
C TYR A 73 17.61 8.76 6.21
N ALA A 74 17.99 7.59 5.71
CA ALA A 74 18.78 6.62 6.46
C ALA A 74 20.31 6.93 6.46
N GLY A 75 20.75 7.96 5.75
CA GLY A 75 22.15 8.32 5.66
C GLY A 75 23.01 7.37 4.81
N VAL A 76 22.39 6.63 3.91
CA VAL A 76 23.06 5.72 2.98
C VAL A 76 23.49 6.47 1.73
N SER A 77 24.68 6.19 1.21
CA SER A 77 25.14 6.79 -0.04
C SER A 77 24.37 6.22 -1.25
N MET A 78 24.23 7.01 -2.30
CA MET A 78 23.60 6.56 -3.55
C MET A 78 24.34 5.36 -4.16
N TYR A 79 25.65 5.36 -4.08
CA TYR A 79 26.46 4.24 -4.56
C TYR A 79 26.14 2.95 -3.83
N ASP A 80 26.12 2.98 -2.48
CA ASP A 80 25.80 1.81 -1.66
C ASP A 80 24.35 1.35 -1.90
N ALA A 81 23.41 2.26 -2.07
CA ALA A 81 22.03 1.93 -2.39
C ALA A 81 21.88 1.19 -3.73
N MET A 82 22.72 1.51 -4.70
CA MET A 82 22.68 0.89 -6.03
C MET A 82 23.40 -0.46 -6.11
N TYR A 83 24.43 -0.65 -5.30
CA TYR A 83 25.30 -1.83 -5.40
C TYR A 83 25.26 -2.76 -4.18
N ASP A 84 24.68 -2.31 -3.07
CA ASP A 84 24.50 -3.10 -1.85
C ASP A 84 23.00 -3.24 -1.52
N TYR A 85 22.45 -4.40 -1.84
CA TYR A 85 21.03 -4.68 -1.62
C TYR A 85 20.63 -4.59 -0.15
N ASP A 86 21.51 -5.04 0.76
CA ASP A 86 21.24 -5.01 2.19
C ASP A 86 21.18 -3.57 2.73
N ALA A 87 22.06 -2.70 2.24
CA ALA A 87 22.03 -1.27 2.59
C ALA A 87 20.75 -0.61 2.11
N LEU A 88 20.32 -0.91 0.89
CA LEU A 88 19.05 -0.42 0.33
C LEU A 88 17.85 -0.91 1.16
N THR A 89 17.81 -2.19 1.49
CA THR A 89 16.74 -2.78 2.28
C THR A 89 16.64 -2.12 3.66
N ARG A 90 17.76 -1.97 4.37
CA ARG A 90 17.78 -1.30 5.67
C ARG A 90 17.30 0.15 5.58
N ALA A 91 17.69 0.87 4.53
CA ALA A 91 17.23 2.24 4.31
C ALA A 91 15.70 2.33 4.18
N TRP A 92 15.12 1.47 3.36
CA TRP A 92 13.66 1.41 3.19
C TRP A 92 12.93 0.95 4.44
N GLU A 93 13.46 -0.03 5.17
CA GLU A 93 12.89 -0.48 6.44
C GLU A 93 12.88 0.64 7.48
N THR A 94 13.98 1.37 7.63
CA THR A 94 14.06 2.51 8.55
C THR A 94 13.04 3.59 8.20
N TYR A 95 12.98 3.97 6.95
CA TYR A 95 12.04 4.98 6.47
C TYR A 95 10.58 4.54 6.67
N SER A 96 10.26 3.30 6.33
CA SER A 96 8.91 2.75 6.44
C SER A 96 8.45 2.64 7.90
N ASN A 97 9.34 2.22 8.78
CA ASN A 97 9.03 2.09 10.22
C ASN A 97 8.86 3.43 10.91
N ASP A 98 9.64 4.43 10.53
CA ASP A 98 9.60 5.74 11.16
C ASP A 98 8.42 6.59 10.67
N LEU A 99 8.10 6.53 9.39
CA LEU A 99 7.05 7.37 8.79
C LEU A 99 5.71 6.67 8.62
N THR A 100 5.69 5.34 8.63
CA THR A 100 4.47 4.51 8.58
C THR A 100 3.40 5.00 7.59
N PRO A 101 3.71 5.21 6.30
CA PRO A 101 2.72 5.62 5.32
C PRO A 101 1.65 4.54 5.08
N ASP A 102 0.55 4.92 4.44
CA ASP A 102 -0.55 3.97 4.17
C ASP A 102 -0.21 3.03 3.00
N ALA A 103 0.55 3.50 2.04
CA ALA A 103 1.09 2.71 0.92
C ALA A 103 2.28 3.42 0.27
N TYR A 104 2.94 2.74 -0.65
CA TYR A 104 4.02 3.26 -1.50
C TYR A 104 3.67 3.16 -2.97
#